data_24df48cb8ee2d88baaa8817de4fc8f08
#
_entry.id   24df48cb8ee2d88baaa8817de4fc8f08
#
_cell.length_a   1.000
_cell.length_b   1.000
_cell.length_c   1.000
_cell.angle_alpha   90.00
_cell.angle_beta   90.00
_cell.angle_gamma   90.00
#
_symmetry.space_group_name_H-M   'P 1'
#
loop_
_entity.id
_entity.type
_entity.pdbx_description
1 polymer ?
#
loop_
_entity_poly.entity_id
_entity_poly.type
_entity_poly.pdbx_seq_one_letter_code
_entity_poly.pdbx_strand_id
1 'polypeptide(L)'
;QGDGLPRFDNQLNSGKDGELMLPLTDGLLKMMNFKYVFRWHVPFLLLFLFTCRAMAADTLLILGDSLSAGYRMAANSAWPALLNEQWQAKTPVVNASISGDTSQQGLARLPALLKQHQPRWVLVELGGNDGLRGFPPQQTEQTLRTIIKDIKAANAEPLLMQIHLPANYGRRYNEAFGAIYPALAKEFAIPLLPFFMEEVYLKPQWMQ
;
A
#
# COMPACT_ATOMS: atom_id res chain seq x y z
N GLN A 1 96.81 8.26 -2.36
CA GLN A 1 95.75 8.56 -1.45
C GLN A 1 94.48 8.07 -2.08
N GLY A 2 93.98 7.11 -1.66
CA GLY A 2 93.14 6.58 -0.71
C GLY A 2 91.94 5.99 -1.33
N ASP A 3 91.51 5.13 -0.86
CA ASP A 3 90.23 4.59 -0.42
C ASP A 3 89.66 3.47 -1.27
N GLY A 4 89.79 2.31 -0.66
CA GLY A 4 89.23 1.06 -1.06
C GLY A 4 87.78 0.94 -0.69
N LEU A 5 86.98 0.54 -1.66
CA LEU A 5 85.65 -0.05 -1.43
C LEU A 5 85.78 -1.59 -1.54
N PRO A 6 85.14 -2.34 -0.67
CA PRO A 6 85.25 -3.81 -0.73
C PRO A 6 84.35 -4.32 -1.87
N ARG A 7 84.96 -5.21 -2.70
CA ARG A 7 84.28 -6.02 -3.67
C ARG A 7 83.44 -7.08 -2.98
N PHE A 8 82.15 -7.06 -3.29
CA PHE A 8 81.34 -8.25 -3.03
C PHE A 8 81.49 -9.25 -4.17
N ASP A 9 82.04 -10.39 -3.86
CA ASP A 9 82.07 -11.49 -4.74
C ASP A 9 80.69 -12.11 -4.95
N ASN A 10 80.22 -12.06 -6.18
CA ASN A 10 79.04 -12.79 -6.63
C ASN A 10 79.40 -14.28 -6.76
N GLN A 11 79.15 -15.07 -5.75
CA GLN A 11 79.03 -16.51 -5.90
C GLN A 11 77.58 -16.85 -6.30
N LEU A 12 77.40 -17.05 -7.59
CA LEU A 12 76.24 -17.73 -8.14
C LEU A 12 76.30 -19.20 -7.72
N ASN A 13 75.55 -19.59 -6.73
CA ASN A 13 75.27 -20.98 -6.44
C ASN A 13 73.94 -21.34 -7.11
N SER A 14 74.11 -22.05 -8.24
CA SER A 14 73.06 -22.77 -8.93
C SER A 14 72.61 -23.95 -8.08
N GLY A 15 71.42 -23.91 -7.54
CA GLY A 15 70.92 -25.02 -6.77
C GLY A 15 69.43 -24.94 -6.52
N LYS A 16 68.67 -25.65 -7.33
CA LYS A 16 67.40 -26.28 -7.06
C LYS A 16 66.23 -25.37 -6.68
N ASP A 17 65.26 -25.49 -7.52
CA ASP A 17 63.83 -25.18 -7.31
C ASP A 17 63.38 -25.28 -5.87
N GLY A 18 63.19 -24.16 -5.24
CA GLY A 18 62.64 -24.05 -3.91
C GLY A 18 61.67 -22.90 -3.93
N GLU A 19 60.43 -23.22 -4.20
CA GLU A 19 59.29 -22.31 -3.94
C GLU A 19 59.42 -21.73 -2.54
N LEU A 20 59.63 -20.43 -2.46
CA LEU A 20 59.53 -19.68 -1.22
C LEU A 20 58.02 -19.58 -0.85
N MET A 21 57.45 -20.71 -0.45
CA MET A 21 56.15 -20.73 0.21
C MET A 21 56.29 -20.09 1.57
N LEU A 22 55.75 -18.90 1.68
CA LEU A 22 55.59 -18.26 2.99
C LEU A 22 54.63 -19.12 3.83
N PRO A 23 54.99 -19.60 5.01
CA PRO A 23 54.17 -20.52 5.81
C PRO A 23 52.94 -19.87 6.42
N LEU A 24 52.65 -18.60 6.11
CA LEU A 24 51.51 -17.82 6.62
C LEU A 24 50.21 -18.01 5.84
N THR A 25 50.28 -18.50 4.59
CA THR A 25 49.07 -18.65 3.76
C THR A 25 48.33 -19.95 3.99
N ASP A 26 49.05 -21.03 4.33
CA ASP A 26 48.44 -22.35 4.55
C ASP A 26 47.69 -22.45 5.90
N GLY A 27 48.12 -21.69 6.89
CA GLY A 27 47.45 -21.64 8.20
C GLY A 27 46.10 -20.89 8.18
N LEU A 28 46.02 -19.82 7.41
CA LEU A 28 44.80 -19.02 7.28
C LEU A 28 43.72 -19.71 6.42
N LEU A 29 44.14 -20.41 5.37
CA LEU A 29 43.22 -21.17 4.51
C LEU A 29 42.69 -22.45 5.18
N LYS A 30 43.47 -23.07 6.09
CA LYS A 30 42.99 -24.22 6.88
C LYS A 30 42.06 -23.85 8.02
N MET A 31 42.13 -22.61 8.54
CA MET A 31 41.23 -22.13 9.60
C MET A 31 39.89 -21.65 9.08
N MET A 32 39.82 -21.28 7.82
CA MET A 32 38.52 -20.94 7.18
C MET A 32 37.84 -22.22 6.69
N ASN A 33 37.23 -22.95 7.61
CA ASN A 33 36.39 -24.09 7.29
C ASN A 33 35.14 -23.56 6.56
N PHE A 34 35.19 -23.56 5.21
CA PHE A 34 34.16 -23.00 4.32
C PHE A 34 32.74 -23.51 4.63
N LYS A 35 32.65 -24.67 5.29
CA LYS A 35 31.39 -25.25 5.76
C LYS A 35 30.76 -24.45 6.91
N TYR A 36 31.52 -23.74 7.74
CA TYR A 36 30.98 -22.94 8.84
C TYR A 36 30.62 -21.53 8.39
N VAL A 37 31.36 -20.93 7.46
CA VAL A 37 31.04 -19.61 6.90
C VAL A 37 29.70 -19.66 6.15
N PHE A 38 29.46 -20.72 5.37
CA PHE A 38 28.21 -20.90 4.64
C PHE A 38 27.01 -21.21 5.57
N ARG A 39 27.25 -21.88 6.70
CA ARG A 39 26.20 -22.25 7.66
C ARG A 39 25.66 -21.07 8.48
N TRP A 40 26.46 -20.02 8.68
CA TRP A 40 26.07 -18.84 9.47
C TRP A 40 25.50 -17.72 8.60
N HIS A 41 25.89 -17.65 7.33
CA HIS A 41 25.41 -16.58 6.44
C HIS A 41 24.05 -16.89 5.80
N VAL A 42 23.68 -18.16 5.64
CA VAL A 42 22.38 -18.55 5.12
C VAL A 42 21.22 -18.08 6.03
N PRO A 43 21.24 -18.28 7.37
CA PRO A 43 20.19 -17.73 8.22
C PRO A 43 20.19 -16.19 8.27
N PHE A 44 21.36 -15.54 8.14
CA PHE A 44 21.46 -14.09 8.10
C PHE A 44 20.91 -13.52 6.78
N LEU A 45 21.17 -14.18 5.66
CA LEU A 45 20.59 -13.82 4.35
C LEU A 45 19.08 -14.05 4.32
N LEU A 46 18.60 -15.14 4.91
CA LEU A 46 17.16 -15.41 5.06
C LEU A 46 16.49 -14.41 5.99
N LEU A 47 17.16 -13.98 7.06
CA LEU A 47 16.63 -12.93 7.95
C LEU A 47 16.51 -11.58 7.24
N PHE A 48 17.45 -11.26 6.33
CA PHE A 48 17.43 -10.02 5.54
C PHE A 48 16.35 -10.03 4.45
N LEU A 49 16.01 -11.20 3.91
CA LEU A 49 14.92 -11.34 2.94
C LEU A 49 13.53 -11.19 3.59
N PHE A 50 13.41 -11.39 4.90
CA PHE A 50 12.14 -11.23 5.63
C PHE A 50 11.84 -9.80 6.07
N THR A 51 12.78 -8.87 5.97
CA THR A 51 12.60 -7.48 6.44
C THR A 51 12.21 -6.50 5.34
N CYS A 52 12.16 -6.91 4.08
CA CYS A 52 11.60 -6.07 3.02
C CYS A 52 10.07 -6.18 3.00
N ARG A 53 9.41 -5.80 4.12
CA ARG A 53 8.03 -5.35 4.03
C ARG A 53 8.08 -4.08 3.20
N ALA A 54 7.56 -4.14 1.99
CA ALA A 54 7.20 -2.93 1.28
C ALA A 54 6.33 -2.13 2.26
N MET A 55 6.87 -1.06 2.83
CA MET A 55 6.08 -0.13 3.63
C MET A 55 5.05 0.43 2.67
N ALA A 56 3.78 0.09 2.88
CA ALA A 56 2.70 0.75 2.18
C ALA A 56 2.94 2.26 2.31
N ALA A 57 2.89 2.98 1.21
CA ALA A 57 3.00 4.43 1.28
C ALA A 57 1.88 4.93 2.21
N ASP A 58 2.16 5.88 3.08
CA ASP A 58 1.15 6.51 3.94
C ASP A 58 0.17 7.31 3.08
N THR A 59 -0.52 6.62 2.17
CA THR A 59 -1.42 7.17 1.15
C THR A 59 -2.84 6.75 1.47
N LEU A 60 -3.77 7.69 1.40
CA LEU A 60 -5.21 7.44 1.38
C LEU A 60 -5.69 7.36 -0.05
N LEU A 61 -6.22 6.21 -0.46
CA LEU A 61 -6.94 6.03 -1.71
C LEU A 61 -8.45 6.21 -1.46
N ILE A 62 -9.10 7.03 -2.26
CA ILE A 62 -10.57 7.18 -2.23
C ILE A 62 -11.14 6.43 -3.42
N LEU A 63 -11.91 5.38 -3.13
CA LEU A 63 -12.68 4.60 -4.09
C LEU A 63 -14.14 5.01 -3.96
N GLY A 64 -14.55 5.97 -4.77
CA GLY A 64 -15.87 6.61 -4.66
C GLY A 64 -16.54 6.86 -6.00
N ASP A 65 -17.66 7.54 -5.92
CA ASP A 65 -18.48 7.95 -7.07
C ASP A 65 -18.49 9.48 -7.27
N SER A 66 -19.62 10.04 -7.70
CA SER A 66 -19.78 11.48 -7.97
C SER A 66 -19.61 12.35 -6.73
N LEU A 67 -19.89 11.82 -5.54
CA LEU A 67 -19.78 12.58 -4.29
C LEU A 67 -18.32 12.91 -3.95
N SER A 68 -17.40 12.05 -4.36
CA SER A 68 -15.97 12.26 -4.16
C SER A 68 -15.22 12.69 -5.43
N ALA A 69 -15.80 12.44 -6.63
CA ALA A 69 -15.19 12.85 -7.89
C ALA A 69 -15.23 14.37 -8.14
N GLY A 70 -16.03 15.12 -7.37
CA GLY A 70 -16.23 16.55 -7.61
C GLY A 70 -17.10 16.84 -8.84
N TYR A 71 -18.19 16.10 -9.00
CA TYR A 71 -19.11 16.27 -10.12
C TYR A 71 -19.59 17.73 -10.24
N ARG A 72 -19.45 18.32 -11.42
CA ARG A 72 -19.75 19.74 -11.74
C ARG A 72 -18.97 20.78 -10.90
N MET A 73 -17.85 20.38 -10.32
CA MET A 73 -16.98 21.27 -9.57
C MET A 73 -15.60 21.34 -10.24
N ALA A 74 -14.86 22.41 -9.97
CA ALA A 74 -13.43 22.42 -10.31
C ALA A 74 -12.70 21.36 -9.49
N ALA A 75 -11.76 20.65 -10.09
CA ALA A 75 -11.08 19.51 -9.46
C ALA A 75 -10.41 19.87 -8.11
N ASN A 76 -9.88 21.09 -8.01
CA ASN A 76 -9.26 21.62 -6.78
C ASN A 76 -10.28 22.05 -5.70
N SER A 77 -11.56 22.11 -6.03
CA SER A 77 -12.65 22.45 -5.09
C SER A 77 -13.36 21.21 -4.53
N ALA A 78 -13.06 20.03 -5.08
CA ALA A 78 -13.59 18.79 -4.56
C ALA A 78 -12.97 18.47 -3.17
N TRP A 79 -13.77 17.92 -2.26
CA TRP A 79 -13.33 17.68 -0.89
C TRP A 79 -12.04 16.83 -0.78
N PRO A 80 -11.76 15.84 -1.67
CA PRO A 80 -10.48 15.11 -1.59
C PRO A 80 -9.26 15.99 -1.88
N ALA A 81 -9.39 16.96 -2.78
CA ALA A 81 -8.32 17.91 -3.08
C ALA A 81 -8.07 18.84 -1.89
N LEU A 82 -9.14 19.34 -1.28
CA LEU A 82 -9.06 20.20 -0.07
C LEU A 82 -8.45 19.43 1.11
N LEU A 83 -8.81 18.15 1.27
CA LEU A 83 -8.22 17.30 2.29
C LEU A 83 -6.72 17.11 2.06
N ASN A 84 -6.31 16.86 0.81
CA ASN A 84 -4.91 16.71 0.45
C ASN A 84 -4.10 17.99 0.73
N GLU A 85 -4.68 19.15 0.45
CA GLU A 85 -4.10 20.45 0.76
C GLU A 85 -3.96 20.66 2.28
N GLN A 86 -5.03 20.37 3.03
CA GLN A 86 -5.05 20.50 4.49
C GLN A 86 -4.01 19.60 5.16
N TRP A 87 -3.81 18.40 4.67
CA TRP A 87 -2.81 17.47 5.19
C TRP A 87 -1.39 17.77 4.72
N GLN A 88 -1.20 18.79 3.88
CA GLN A 88 0.11 19.27 3.41
C GLN A 88 0.98 18.13 2.85
N ALA A 89 0.37 17.21 2.14
CA ALA A 89 0.99 16.01 1.55
C ALA A 89 1.72 15.07 2.56
N LYS A 90 1.48 15.22 3.87
CA LYS A 90 2.00 14.27 4.88
C LYS A 90 1.41 12.88 4.68
N THR A 91 0.13 12.83 4.30
CA THR A 91 -0.56 11.63 3.84
C THR A 91 -1.18 11.98 2.49
N PRO A 92 -0.54 11.60 1.38
CA PRO A 92 -1.08 11.89 0.05
C PRO A 92 -2.47 11.29 -0.13
N VAL A 93 -3.40 12.08 -0.68
CA VAL A 93 -4.75 11.65 -1.00
C VAL A 93 -4.86 11.39 -2.49
N VAL A 94 -5.10 10.14 -2.86
CA VAL A 94 -5.35 9.73 -4.25
C VAL A 94 -6.85 9.58 -4.46
N ASN A 95 -7.44 10.50 -5.18
CA ASN A 95 -8.85 10.42 -5.53
C ASN A 95 -9.03 9.56 -6.81
N ALA A 96 -9.50 8.33 -6.63
CA ALA A 96 -9.81 7.40 -7.71
C ALA A 96 -11.34 7.29 -7.94
N SER A 97 -12.11 8.29 -7.54
CA SER A 97 -13.57 8.30 -7.68
C SER A 97 -13.98 8.59 -9.12
N ILE A 98 -15.03 7.92 -9.58
CA ILE A 98 -15.61 8.11 -10.91
C ILE A 98 -17.10 8.34 -10.78
N SER A 99 -17.58 9.48 -11.31
CA SER A 99 -19.01 9.83 -11.28
C SER A 99 -19.86 8.75 -11.95
N GLY A 100 -20.91 8.32 -11.25
CA GLY A 100 -21.83 7.31 -11.74
C GLY A 100 -21.41 5.86 -11.46
N ASP A 101 -20.25 5.62 -10.89
CA ASP A 101 -19.80 4.26 -10.56
C ASP A 101 -20.76 3.58 -9.58
N THR A 102 -21.08 2.33 -9.89
CA THR A 102 -21.69 1.39 -8.95
C THR A 102 -20.61 0.69 -8.11
N SER A 103 -21.01 -0.02 -7.07
CA SER A 103 -20.10 -0.85 -6.29
C SER A 103 -19.37 -1.88 -7.15
N GLN A 104 -20.04 -2.49 -8.14
CA GLN A 104 -19.45 -3.44 -9.09
C GLN A 104 -18.37 -2.80 -9.97
N GLN A 105 -18.58 -1.58 -10.46
CA GLN A 105 -17.60 -0.86 -11.25
C GLN A 105 -16.38 -0.48 -10.40
N GLY A 106 -16.59 -0.07 -9.16
CA GLY A 106 -15.52 0.16 -8.20
C GLY A 106 -14.70 -1.10 -7.93
N LEU A 107 -15.37 -2.24 -7.72
CA LEU A 107 -14.71 -3.54 -7.53
C LEU A 107 -13.84 -3.92 -8.74
N ALA A 108 -14.34 -3.73 -9.95
CA ALA A 108 -13.65 -4.11 -11.17
C ALA A 108 -12.30 -3.40 -11.35
N ARG A 109 -12.17 -2.15 -10.89
CA ARG A 109 -10.93 -1.36 -11.02
C ARG A 109 -10.04 -1.39 -9.77
N LEU A 110 -10.55 -1.88 -8.64
CA LEU A 110 -9.83 -1.93 -7.36
C LEU A 110 -8.47 -2.66 -7.44
N PRO A 111 -8.33 -3.85 -8.08
CA PRO A 111 -7.05 -4.54 -8.12
C PRO A 111 -5.93 -3.73 -8.78
N ALA A 112 -6.24 -3.02 -9.87
CA ALA A 112 -5.28 -2.16 -10.55
C ALA A 112 -4.85 -0.98 -9.67
N LEU A 113 -5.80 -0.36 -8.97
CA LEU A 113 -5.55 0.77 -8.07
C LEU A 113 -4.69 0.35 -6.86
N LEU A 114 -4.99 -0.78 -6.24
CA LEU A 114 -4.20 -1.31 -5.13
C LEU A 114 -2.77 -1.62 -5.56
N LYS A 115 -2.59 -2.22 -6.73
CA LYS A 115 -1.26 -2.50 -7.29
C LYS A 115 -0.47 -1.23 -7.60
N GLN A 116 -1.13 -0.23 -8.19
CA GLN A 116 -0.50 1.02 -8.63
C GLN A 116 -0.10 1.91 -7.46
N HIS A 117 -0.98 2.07 -6.48
CA HIS A 117 -0.80 3.06 -5.41
C HIS A 117 -0.29 2.47 -4.10
N GLN A 118 -0.44 1.15 -3.89
CA GLN A 118 -0.07 0.46 -2.65
C GLN A 118 -0.47 1.26 -1.39
N PRO A 119 -1.76 1.68 -1.29
CA PRO A 119 -2.20 2.60 -0.27
C PRO A 119 -2.18 1.92 1.11
N ARG A 120 -1.97 2.72 2.16
CA ARG A 120 -2.16 2.25 3.53
C ARG A 120 -3.64 2.20 3.89
N TRP A 121 -4.42 3.18 3.45
CA TRP A 121 -5.85 3.26 3.70
C TRP A 121 -6.64 3.36 2.41
N VAL A 122 -7.80 2.72 2.37
CA VAL A 122 -8.75 2.86 1.26
C VAL A 122 -10.10 3.26 1.82
N LEU A 123 -10.54 4.47 1.52
CA LEU A 123 -11.89 4.91 1.80
C LEU A 123 -12.83 4.42 0.70
N VAL A 124 -13.83 3.63 1.08
CA VAL A 124 -14.87 3.11 0.19
C VAL A 124 -16.11 3.97 0.35
N GLU A 125 -16.42 4.77 -0.67
CA GLU A 125 -17.59 5.64 -0.78
C GLU A 125 -18.37 5.22 -2.03
N LEU A 126 -19.02 4.06 -1.99
CA LEU A 126 -19.73 3.43 -3.09
C LEU A 126 -21.07 2.83 -2.64
N GLY A 127 -21.95 2.59 -3.60
CA GLY A 127 -23.26 2.01 -3.39
C GLY A 127 -24.40 3.00 -3.61
N GLY A 128 -24.13 4.30 -3.59
CA GLY A 128 -25.15 5.31 -3.88
C GLY A 128 -25.83 5.08 -5.22
N ASN A 129 -25.06 4.84 -6.27
CA ASN A 129 -25.60 4.56 -7.61
C ASN A 129 -26.32 3.21 -7.70
N ASP A 130 -25.91 2.21 -6.93
CA ASP A 130 -26.64 0.92 -6.80
C ASP A 130 -28.04 1.17 -6.26
N GLY A 131 -28.12 1.89 -5.15
CA GLY A 131 -29.37 2.26 -4.52
C GLY A 131 -30.26 3.13 -5.40
N LEU A 132 -29.71 4.16 -6.04
CA LEU A 132 -30.44 5.04 -6.96
C LEU A 132 -30.99 4.30 -8.19
N ARG A 133 -30.35 3.20 -8.60
CA ARG A 133 -30.82 2.33 -9.68
C ARG A 133 -31.75 1.21 -9.20
N GLY A 134 -32.04 1.14 -7.91
CA GLY A 134 -32.94 0.15 -7.32
C GLY A 134 -32.36 -1.26 -7.28
N PHE A 135 -31.04 -1.43 -7.23
CA PHE A 135 -30.42 -2.75 -7.12
C PHE A 135 -30.81 -3.43 -5.79
N PRO A 136 -30.92 -4.75 -5.76
CA PRO A 136 -31.16 -5.46 -4.51
C PRO A 136 -30.08 -5.13 -3.48
N PRO A 137 -30.43 -4.72 -2.24
CA PRO A 137 -29.47 -4.40 -1.19
C PRO A 137 -28.43 -5.52 -0.94
N GLN A 138 -28.86 -6.77 -1.05
CA GLN A 138 -27.99 -7.93 -0.88
C GLN A 138 -26.87 -8.01 -1.93
N GLN A 139 -27.15 -7.56 -3.16
CA GLN A 139 -26.13 -7.52 -4.22
C GLN A 139 -25.08 -6.46 -3.91
N THR A 140 -25.47 -5.27 -3.51
CA THR A 140 -24.57 -4.19 -3.09
C THR A 140 -23.74 -4.62 -1.88
N GLU A 141 -24.38 -5.23 -0.89
CA GLU A 141 -23.70 -5.76 0.31
C GLU A 141 -22.61 -6.78 -0.07
N GLN A 142 -22.93 -7.74 -0.92
CA GLN A 142 -21.98 -8.76 -1.36
C GLN A 142 -20.79 -8.15 -2.09
N THR A 143 -21.02 -7.15 -2.93
CA THR A 143 -19.96 -6.45 -3.66
C THR A 143 -19.06 -5.66 -2.73
N LEU A 144 -19.63 -4.88 -1.81
CA LEU A 144 -18.88 -4.13 -0.81
C LEU A 144 -18.07 -5.06 0.12
N ARG A 145 -18.65 -6.21 0.50
CA ARG A 145 -17.94 -7.26 1.25
C ARG A 145 -16.70 -7.75 0.50
N THR A 146 -16.81 -7.96 -0.80
CA THR A 146 -15.68 -8.38 -1.64
C THR A 146 -14.62 -7.29 -1.71
N ILE A 147 -15.02 -6.04 -1.93
CA ILE A 147 -14.12 -4.87 -1.91
C ILE A 147 -13.31 -4.81 -0.61
N ILE A 148 -13.99 -4.94 0.55
CA ILE A 148 -13.32 -4.91 1.86
C ILE A 148 -12.31 -6.05 2.00
N LYS A 149 -12.66 -7.26 1.57
CA LYS A 149 -11.76 -8.43 1.58
C LYS A 149 -10.53 -8.20 0.72
N ASP A 150 -10.70 -7.68 -0.48
CA ASP A 150 -9.60 -7.43 -1.42
C ASP A 150 -8.65 -6.36 -0.90
N ILE A 151 -9.18 -5.29 -0.28
CA ILE A 151 -8.38 -4.26 0.38
C ILE A 151 -7.53 -4.87 1.49
N LYS A 152 -8.13 -5.67 2.38
CA LYS A 152 -7.42 -6.35 3.47
C LYS A 152 -6.37 -7.34 2.95
N ALA A 153 -6.69 -8.09 1.89
CA ALA A 153 -5.77 -9.02 1.25
C ALA A 153 -4.54 -8.31 0.65
N ALA A 154 -4.69 -7.05 0.25
CA ALA A 154 -3.60 -6.19 -0.20
C ALA A 154 -2.82 -5.51 0.94
N ASN A 155 -3.07 -5.88 2.21
CA ASN A 155 -2.48 -5.28 3.41
C ASN A 155 -2.80 -3.79 3.58
N ALA A 156 -3.92 -3.30 3.01
CA ALA A 156 -4.45 -1.97 3.23
C ALA A 156 -5.58 -2.00 4.29
N GLU A 157 -5.81 -0.87 4.92
CA GLU A 157 -6.87 -0.70 5.91
C GLU A 157 -8.11 -0.08 5.25
N PRO A 158 -9.25 -0.80 5.18
CA PRO A 158 -10.48 -0.26 4.63
C PRO A 158 -11.17 0.67 5.63
N LEU A 159 -11.64 1.80 5.14
CA LEU A 159 -12.55 2.73 5.80
C LEU A 159 -13.85 2.72 5.01
N LEU A 160 -14.98 2.55 5.65
CA LEU A 160 -16.28 2.51 4.97
C LEU A 160 -17.08 3.78 5.28
N MET A 161 -17.63 4.41 4.26
CA MET A 161 -18.52 5.54 4.41
C MET A 161 -19.97 5.09 4.37
N GLN A 162 -20.78 5.55 5.33
CA GLN A 162 -22.22 5.37 5.30
C GLN A 162 -22.80 6.09 4.07
N ILE A 163 -23.72 5.43 3.36
CA ILE A 163 -24.49 6.05 2.28
C ILE A 163 -25.98 6.04 2.67
N HIS A 164 -26.65 7.14 2.42
CA HIS A 164 -28.08 7.29 2.58
C HIS A 164 -28.74 7.57 1.23
N LEU A 165 -29.89 6.95 0.98
CA LEU A 165 -30.68 7.20 -0.23
C LEU A 165 -31.78 8.23 0.07
N PRO A 166 -32.24 8.95 -0.95
CA PRO A 166 -33.39 9.86 -0.81
C PRO A 166 -34.63 9.13 -0.31
N ALA A 167 -35.46 9.82 0.49
CA ALA A 167 -36.64 9.22 1.14
C ALA A 167 -37.68 8.67 0.17
N ASN A 168 -37.74 9.18 -1.08
CA ASN A 168 -38.66 8.76 -2.12
C ASN A 168 -38.44 7.32 -2.64
N TYR A 169 -37.36 6.65 -2.26
CA TYR A 169 -37.14 5.23 -2.57
C TYR A 169 -37.93 4.27 -1.67
N GLY A 170 -38.61 4.81 -0.68
CA GLY A 170 -39.48 4.07 0.24
C GLY A 170 -38.74 3.54 1.48
N ARG A 171 -39.43 3.56 2.61
CA ARG A 171 -38.86 3.28 3.93
C ARG A 171 -38.17 1.90 3.99
N ARG A 172 -38.86 0.85 3.55
CA ARG A 172 -38.34 -0.53 3.62
C ARG A 172 -37.03 -0.71 2.85
N TYR A 173 -36.94 -0.12 1.65
CA TYR A 173 -35.74 -0.20 0.84
C TYR A 173 -34.60 0.62 1.47
N ASN A 174 -34.90 1.82 1.92
CA ASN A 174 -33.89 2.69 2.56
C ASN A 174 -33.34 2.10 3.87
N GLU A 175 -34.18 1.47 4.68
CA GLU A 175 -33.75 0.78 5.90
C GLU A 175 -32.85 -0.42 5.56
N ALA A 176 -33.25 -1.25 4.60
CA ALA A 176 -32.45 -2.42 4.17
C ALA A 176 -31.11 -1.98 3.56
N PHE A 177 -31.11 -0.94 2.73
CA PHE A 177 -29.92 -0.40 2.12
C PHE A 177 -28.98 0.25 3.14
N GLY A 178 -29.51 1.10 4.01
CA GLY A 178 -28.73 1.79 5.04
C GLY A 178 -28.10 0.85 6.06
N ALA A 179 -28.71 -0.32 6.30
CA ALA A 179 -28.22 -1.34 7.23
C ALA A 179 -26.97 -2.10 6.71
N ILE A 180 -26.66 -2.03 5.41
CA ILE A 180 -25.50 -2.69 4.80
C ILE A 180 -24.19 -2.24 5.45
N TYR A 181 -24.01 -0.93 5.57
CA TYR A 181 -22.75 -0.33 5.98
C TYR A 181 -22.39 -0.62 7.45
N PRO A 182 -23.26 -0.42 8.44
CA PRO A 182 -22.96 -0.78 9.82
C PRO A 182 -22.80 -2.30 10.01
N ALA A 183 -23.51 -3.12 9.24
CA ALA A 183 -23.34 -4.57 9.29
C ALA A 183 -21.93 -4.99 8.82
N LEU A 184 -21.48 -4.47 7.67
CA LEU A 184 -20.14 -4.74 7.14
C LEU A 184 -19.04 -4.16 8.05
N ALA A 185 -19.22 -2.94 8.55
CA ALA A 185 -18.26 -2.32 9.46
C ALA A 185 -18.07 -3.18 10.73
N LYS A 186 -19.14 -3.71 11.28
CA LYS A 186 -19.11 -4.64 12.43
C LYS A 186 -18.48 -5.98 12.06
N GLU A 187 -18.87 -6.59 10.93
CA GLU A 187 -18.37 -7.89 10.44
C GLU A 187 -16.84 -7.88 10.31
N PHE A 188 -16.30 -6.80 9.76
CA PHE A 188 -14.86 -6.69 9.47
C PHE A 188 -14.06 -5.92 10.54
N ALA A 189 -14.73 -5.42 11.58
CA ALA A 189 -14.15 -4.56 12.61
C ALA A 189 -13.38 -3.36 12.01
N ILE A 190 -14.03 -2.64 11.08
CA ILE A 190 -13.47 -1.49 10.37
C ILE A 190 -14.23 -0.20 10.73
N PRO A 191 -13.58 0.97 10.61
CA PRO A 191 -14.24 2.25 10.84
C PRO A 191 -15.39 2.48 9.87
N LEU A 192 -16.52 2.97 10.40
CA LEU A 192 -17.63 3.48 9.64
C LEU A 192 -17.66 5.01 9.79
N LEU A 193 -17.47 5.71 8.69
CA LEU A 193 -17.59 7.17 8.65
C LEU A 193 -19.05 7.57 8.41
N PRO A 194 -19.54 8.66 9.04
CA PRO A 194 -20.89 9.14 8.79
C PRO A 194 -21.03 9.65 7.35
N PHE A 195 -22.27 9.69 6.87
CA PHE A 195 -22.57 10.25 5.57
C PHE A 195 -22.39 11.77 5.60
N PHE A 196 -21.31 12.28 5.04
CA PHE A 196 -20.95 13.70 5.13
C PHE A 196 -21.96 14.64 4.44
N MET A 197 -22.74 14.12 3.47
CA MET A 197 -23.77 14.87 2.78
C MET A 197 -25.03 15.11 3.63
N GLU A 198 -25.17 14.44 4.78
CA GLU A 198 -26.36 14.58 5.63
C GLU A 198 -26.56 16.02 6.09
N GLU A 199 -25.51 16.70 6.49
CA GLU A 199 -25.58 18.13 6.86
C GLU A 199 -25.80 19.06 5.65
N VAL A 200 -25.34 18.65 4.47
CA VAL A 200 -25.49 19.42 3.22
C VAL A 200 -26.94 19.40 2.76
N TYR A 201 -27.62 18.24 2.81
CA TYR A 201 -29.03 18.12 2.44
C TYR A 201 -29.96 18.98 3.30
N LEU A 202 -29.59 19.26 4.54
CA LEU A 202 -30.34 20.11 5.44
C LEU A 202 -30.18 21.60 5.13
N LYS A 203 -29.28 21.98 4.23
CA LYS A 203 -28.94 23.36 3.88
C LYS A 203 -29.17 23.58 2.37
N PRO A 204 -30.40 23.94 1.94
CA PRO A 204 -30.73 24.11 0.51
C PRO A 204 -29.76 25.02 -0.25
N GLN A 205 -29.19 26.03 0.43
CA GLN A 205 -28.24 26.98 -0.16
C GLN A 205 -26.88 26.30 -0.56
N TRP A 206 -26.61 25.09 -0.11
CA TRP A 206 -25.41 24.33 -0.45
C TRP A 206 -25.67 23.27 -1.54
N MET A 207 -26.94 23.11 -1.93
CA MET A 207 -27.33 22.25 -3.03
C MET A 207 -27.26 23.03 -4.35
N GLN A 208 -26.59 22.48 -5.34
CA GLN A 208 -26.51 23.03 -6.69
C GLN A 208 -27.68 22.57 -7.56
#